data_fe466d103b8feb09b6695df0bd6c1a97
#
_entry.id   fe466d103b8feb09b6695df0bd6c1a97
#
_cell.length_a   1.000
_cell.length_b   1.000
_cell.length_c   1.000
_cell.angle_alpha   90.00
_cell.angle_beta   90.00
_cell.angle_gamma   90.00
#
_symmetry.space_group_name_H-M   'P 1'
#
loop_
_entity.id
_entity.type
_entity.pdbx_description
1 polymer ?
#
loop_
_entity_poly.entity_id
_entity_poly.type
_entity_poly.pdbx_seq_one_letter_code
_entity_poly.pdbx_strand_id
1 'polypeptide(L)'
;MQRIHLIMLMILSSQVVRAQSADPQYAIIIKGGHVIDPKNNINELMDVAINKVGKIAAVLKNIDPKTASRVVNAKGLYVTPGIIDMHTHNFAGTEPDNYLRNSYYANQPDGFTFRVGVTTVVDAGSAGWRTFEKFKDQTIDRARTRVLAFLNIVGEGMTGGPPEQNNADMDARLSADMALKYNDLIVGFKVAHYNKPDWVPIDRAIEAGKMAGNIPVIVDFGGSGLSLEELTMKKFRPGDIYTHTYGGGGKEREAITDPLTGKLRPFVFEARQRGVIWDVGHGAASFSFSHAIPATKAGFFPDVISTDHHGGSMNSAMKDILNVMNKFLTLGMEVPAIINSVTWKPAQVIQREQLGNLSVGSEGDVTVLRIRKGKFGVFDQMGQRLEGKQRFECEVTVKGGRVFYDLNGLTNPLPKVVGGLPSL
;
A
#
# COMPACT_ATOMS: atom_id res chain seq x y z
N MET A 1 -61.55 31.25 68.95
CA MET A 1 -61.17 29.90 68.42
C MET A 1 -60.96 29.98 66.90
N GLN A 2 -59.75 30.19 66.44
CA GLN A 2 -59.46 30.26 65.02
C GLN A 2 -58.83 28.89 64.61
N ARG A 3 -59.46 28.21 63.65
CA ARG A 3 -58.95 26.98 63.06
C ARG A 3 -58.05 27.34 61.89
N ILE A 4 -56.79 27.01 62.05
CA ILE A 4 -55.77 27.09 60.97
C ILE A 4 -55.85 25.80 60.15
N HIS A 5 -56.18 25.92 58.86
CA HIS A 5 -56.13 24.80 57.91
C HIS A 5 -54.75 24.80 57.28
N LEU A 6 -53.94 23.72 57.52
CA LEU A 6 -52.68 23.50 56.95
C LEU A 6 -52.90 22.75 55.61
N ILE A 7 -52.66 23.43 54.49
CA ILE A 7 -52.69 22.82 53.15
C ILE A 7 -51.29 22.25 52.87
N MET A 8 -51.18 20.92 52.83
CA MET A 8 -49.96 20.19 52.50
C MET A 8 -49.84 20.06 50.97
N LEU A 9 -48.93 20.84 50.36
CA LEU A 9 -48.65 20.81 48.92
C LEU A 9 -47.72 19.67 48.66
N MET A 10 -48.22 18.56 48.06
CA MET A 10 -47.37 17.45 47.56
C MET A 10 -46.72 17.89 46.23
N ILE A 11 -45.42 18.13 46.25
CA ILE A 11 -44.63 18.34 45.05
C ILE A 11 -44.25 16.94 44.53
N LEU A 12 -44.88 16.47 43.45
CA LEU A 12 -44.44 15.33 42.67
C LEU A 12 -43.20 15.72 41.87
N SER A 13 -42.02 15.39 42.35
CA SER A 13 -40.80 15.45 41.54
C SER A 13 -40.79 14.30 40.53
N SER A 14 -41.17 14.59 39.30
CA SER A 14 -40.94 13.68 38.17
C SER A 14 -39.44 13.57 37.92
N GLN A 15 -38.82 12.51 38.38
CA GLN A 15 -37.46 12.15 37.98
C GLN A 15 -37.51 11.74 36.51
N VAL A 16 -37.03 12.59 35.62
CA VAL A 16 -36.74 12.26 34.23
C VAL A 16 -35.54 11.33 34.27
N VAL A 17 -35.77 10.02 34.24
CA VAL A 17 -34.75 9.02 34.01
C VAL A 17 -34.26 9.25 32.57
N ARG A 18 -33.20 10.02 32.42
CA ARG A 18 -32.43 10.00 31.16
C ARG A 18 -31.87 8.59 31.01
N ALA A 19 -32.45 7.83 30.09
CA ALA A 19 -31.84 6.59 29.63
C ALA A 19 -30.42 6.96 29.19
N GLN A 20 -29.42 6.55 29.96
CA GLN A 20 -28.02 6.62 29.57
C GLN A 20 -27.92 5.74 28.30
N SER A 21 -27.73 6.36 27.15
CA SER A 21 -27.41 5.60 25.92
C SER A 21 -26.17 4.80 26.21
N ALA A 22 -26.29 3.48 26.11
CA ALA A 22 -25.13 2.59 26.27
C ALA A 22 -23.99 3.10 25.36
N ASP A 23 -22.78 3.15 25.93
CA ASP A 23 -21.60 3.60 25.20
C ASP A 23 -21.42 2.73 23.93
N PRO A 24 -21.29 3.32 22.73
CA PRO A 24 -21.25 2.57 21.48
C PRO A 24 -20.19 1.47 21.50
N GLN A 25 -20.55 0.26 21.04
CA GLN A 25 -19.66 -0.89 21.00
C GLN A 25 -18.52 -0.69 20.00
N TYR A 26 -18.81 -0.06 18.86
CA TYR A 26 -17.88 0.16 17.77
C TYR A 26 -17.55 1.65 17.59
N ALA A 27 -16.32 1.94 17.17
CA ALA A 27 -15.94 3.29 16.77
C ALA A 27 -16.58 3.65 15.42
N ILE A 28 -16.50 2.73 14.45
CA ILE A 28 -17.00 2.90 13.08
C ILE A 28 -17.68 1.62 12.61
N ILE A 29 -18.81 1.75 11.92
CA ILE A 29 -19.39 0.74 11.04
C ILE A 29 -19.37 1.27 9.59
N ILE A 30 -18.81 0.50 8.68
CA ILE A 30 -18.90 0.70 7.22
C ILE A 30 -20.01 -0.21 6.74
N LYS A 31 -21.14 0.39 6.31
CA LYS A 31 -22.41 -0.32 6.15
C LYS A 31 -22.81 -0.51 4.70
N GLY A 32 -23.21 -1.74 4.35
CA GLY A 32 -23.88 -2.07 3.09
C GLY A 32 -22.99 -2.01 1.85
N GLY A 33 -21.66 -2.06 2.02
CA GLY A 33 -20.71 -2.10 0.91
C GLY A 33 -20.48 -3.50 0.34
N HIS A 34 -19.97 -3.58 -0.89
CA HIS A 34 -19.48 -4.81 -1.48
C HIS A 34 -18.07 -5.07 -0.95
N VAL A 35 -17.95 -5.94 0.05
CA VAL A 35 -16.67 -6.26 0.69
C VAL A 35 -15.87 -7.21 -0.19
N ILE A 36 -14.61 -6.84 -0.46
CA ILE A 36 -13.62 -7.72 -1.09
C ILE A 36 -12.46 -7.88 -0.11
N ASP A 37 -12.36 -9.07 0.47
CA ASP A 37 -11.27 -9.47 1.37
C ASP A 37 -10.67 -10.80 0.92
N PRO A 38 -9.58 -10.77 0.15
CA PRO A 38 -9.01 -11.96 -0.46
C PRO A 38 -8.54 -13.02 0.55
N LYS A 39 -8.01 -12.61 1.70
CA LYS A 39 -7.59 -13.53 2.76
C LYS A 39 -8.74 -14.41 3.24
N ASN A 40 -9.91 -13.83 3.41
CA ASN A 40 -11.09 -14.51 3.99
C ASN A 40 -12.06 -15.02 2.92
N ASN A 41 -11.67 -14.95 1.62
CA ASN A 41 -12.50 -15.30 0.46
C ASN A 41 -13.88 -14.61 0.46
N ILE A 42 -13.93 -13.33 0.90
CA ILE A 42 -15.14 -12.54 0.92
C ILE A 42 -15.19 -11.71 -0.38
N ASN A 43 -16.32 -11.80 -1.08
CA ASN A 43 -16.64 -11.01 -2.27
C ASN A 43 -18.16 -10.85 -2.36
N GLU A 44 -18.76 -10.18 -1.35
CA GLU A 44 -20.22 -10.02 -1.22
C GLU A 44 -20.61 -8.77 -0.41
N LEU A 45 -21.91 -8.46 -0.36
CA LEU A 45 -22.44 -7.37 0.44
C LEU A 45 -22.35 -7.68 1.93
N MET A 46 -21.58 -6.88 2.67
CA MET A 46 -21.39 -7.02 4.12
C MET A 46 -21.19 -5.66 4.79
N ASP A 47 -21.26 -5.67 6.11
CA ASP A 47 -20.88 -4.56 6.98
C ASP A 47 -19.55 -4.88 7.65
N VAL A 48 -18.71 -3.85 7.85
CA VAL A 48 -17.44 -3.96 8.56
C VAL A 48 -17.48 -3.07 9.79
N ALA A 49 -17.26 -3.63 10.98
CA ALA A 49 -17.18 -2.89 12.23
C ALA A 49 -15.73 -2.82 12.75
N ILE A 50 -15.33 -1.64 13.23
CA ILE A 50 -14.03 -1.38 13.84
C ILE A 50 -14.27 -0.94 15.27
N ASN A 51 -13.56 -1.55 16.24
CA ASN A 51 -13.67 -1.22 17.65
C ASN A 51 -12.94 0.08 18.03
N LYS A 52 -13.08 0.51 19.29
CA LYS A 52 -12.48 1.74 19.81
C LYS A 52 -10.95 1.71 19.90
N VAL A 53 -10.33 0.53 19.88
CA VAL A 53 -8.87 0.37 19.86
C VAL A 53 -8.32 0.23 18.44
N GLY A 54 -9.16 0.46 17.41
CA GLY A 54 -8.74 0.52 16.01
C GLY A 54 -8.52 -0.84 15.35
N LYS A 55 -9.18 -1.90 15.83
CA LYS A 55 -9.10 -3.24 15.24
C LYS A 55 -10.41 -3.63 14.58
N ILE A 56 -10.36 -4.49 13.55
CA ILE A 56 -11.55 -5.12 12.98
C ILE A 56 -12.25 -5.92 14.09
N ALA A 57 -13.53 -5.64 14.31
CA ALA A 57 -14.33 -6.28 15.35
C ALA A 57 -15.35 -7.27 14.79
N ALA A 58 -15.88 -6.99 13.59
CA ALA A 58 -16.83 -7.88 12.93
C ALA A 58 -16.90 -7.57 11.42
N VAL A 59 -17.15 -8.64 10.64
CA VAL A 59 -17.53 -8.53 9.22
C VAL A 59 -18.76 -9.42 9.05
N LEU A 60 -19.95 -8.83 8.93
CA LEU A 60 -21.25 -9.52 8.97
C LEU A 60 -22.21 -8.94 7.93
N LYS A 61 -23.23 -9.70 7.53
CA LYS A 61 -24.25 -9.24 6.56
C LYS A 61 -25.08 -8.07 7.07
N ASN A 62 -25.27 -7.96 8.38
CA ASN A 62 -26.01 -6.87 8.97
C ASN A 62 -25.54 -6.60 10.41
N ILE A 63 -25.07 -5.37 10.64
CA ILE A 63 -24.69 -4.85 11.97
C ILE A 63 -25.62 -3.69 12.30
N ASP A 64 -26.18 -3.65 13.51
CA ASP A 64 -27.06 -2.55 13.93
C ASP A 64 -26.24 -1.22 13.97
N PRO A 65 -26.60 -0.23 13.15
CA PRO A 65 -25.90 1.05 13.11
C PRO A 65 -25.91 1.81 14.45
N LYS A 66 -26.87 1.54 15.33
CA LYS A 66 -26.96 2.16 16.67
C LYS A 66 -25.82 1.73 17.60
N THR A 67 -25.11 0.65 17.28
CA THR A 67 -23.99 0.13 18.09
C THR A 67 -22.67 0.84 17.80
N ALA A 68 -22.61 1.81 16.86
CA ALA A 68 -21.40 2.54 16.52
C ALA A 68 -21.49 4.03 16.82
N SER A 69 -20.32 4.62 17.14
CA SER A 69 -20.19 6.08 17.27
C SER A 69 -20.33 6.79 15.91
N ARG A 70 -19.94 6.10 14.82
CA ARG A 70 -20.00 6.63 13.45
C ARG A 70 -20.39 5.52 12.46
N VAL A 71 -21.23 5.88 11.50
CA VAL A 71 -21.64 4.97 10.41
C VAL A 71 -21.27 5.61 9.08
N VAL A 72 -20.59 4.83 8.25
CA VAL A 72 -20.24 5.19 6.86
C VAL A 72 -21.18 4.42 5.94
N ASN A 73 -22.01 5.10 5.17
CA ASN A 73 -22.86 4.45 4.16
C ASN A 73 -22.04 4.12 2.92
N ALA A 74 -21.72 2.83 2.75
CA ALA A 74 -20.96 2.33 1.62
C ALA A 74 -21.83 1.65 0.53
N LYS A 75 -23.14 1.88 0.53
CA LYS A 75 -24.06 1.28 -0.45
C LYS A 75 -23.63 1.65 -1.87
N GLY A 76 -23.43 0.62 -2.72
CA GLY A 76 -22.97 0.80 -4.10
C GLY A 76 -21.47 1.06 -4.26
N LEU A 77 -20.71 0.94 -3.16
CA LEU A 77 -19.26 1.08 -3.12
C LEU A 77 -18.59 -0.26 -2.78
N TYR A 78 -17.30 -0.36 -3.09
CA TYR A 78 -16.47 -1.48 -2.67
C TYR A 78 -15.76 -1.15 -1.36
N VAL A 79 -15.69 -2.13 -0.47
CA VAL A 79 -15.00 -2.02 0.83
C VAL A 79 -13.88 -3.05 0.86
N THR A 80 -12.66 -2.60 1.04
CA THR A 80 -11.48 -3.45 1.00
C THR A 80 -10.62 -3.22 2.25
N PRO A 81 -9.69 -4.12 2.59
CA PRO A 81 -8.62 -3.78 3.51
C PRO A 81 -7.89 -2.51 3.04
N GLY A 82 -7.23 -1.81 3.96
CA GLY A 82 -6.37 -0.67 3.63
C GLY A 82 -5.29 -1.08 2.62
N ILE A 83 -5.09 -0.25 1.60
CA ILE A 83 -4.12 -0.50 0.54
C ILE A 83 -2.70 -0.40 1.11
N ILE A 84 -1.83 -1.32 0.67
CA ILE A 84 -0.40 -1.36 0.95
C ILE A 84 0.35 -1.07 -0.35
N ASP A 85 1.04 0.07 -0.41
CA ASP A 85 1.97 0.37 -1.49
C ASP A 85 3.38 -0.08 -1.11
N MET A 86 3.82 -1.19 -1.68
CA MET A 86 5.04 -1.87 -1.27
C MET A 86 6.32 -1.26 -1.85
N HIS A 87 6.23 -0.21 -2.67
CA HIS A 87 7.38 0.41 -3.30
C HIS A 87 7.21 1.93 -3.36
N THR A 88 7.82 2.63 -2.41
CA THR A 88 7.81 4.09 -2.32
C THR A 88 9.17 4.61 -1.85
N HIS A 89 9.40 5.93 -1.94
CA HIS A 89 10.61 6.58 -1.46
C HIS A 89 10.23 7.75 -0.55
N ASN A 90 10.48 7.59 0.75
CA ASN A 90 9.96 8.48 1.79
C ASN A 90 11.05 9.13 2.65
N PHE A 91 12.33 8.72 2.52
CA PHE A 91 13.42 9.26 3.30
C PHE A 91 14.07 10.47 2.61
N ALA A 92 14.01 11.62 3.27
CA ALA A 92 14.51 12.88 2.70
C ALA A 92 16.06 13.04 2.74
N GLY A 93 16.80 12.05 3.28
CA GLY A 93 18.24 12.08 3.35
C GLY A 93 18.78 12.79 4.59
N THR A 94 20.11 12.78 4.76
CA THR A 94 20.80 13.26 5.97
C THR A 94 21.58 14.53 5.75
N GLU A 95 21.93 14.88 4.51
CA GLU A 95 22.82 15.99 4.18
C GLU A 95 22.04 17.08 3.47
N PRO A 96 21.82 18.26 4.06
CA PRO A 96 21.07 19.35 3.46
C PRO A 96 21.62 19.78 2.11
N ASP A 97 22.94 19.83 1.96
CA ASP A 97 23.60 20.24 0.74
C ASP A 97 23.57 19.22 -0.38
N ASN A 98 23.20 17.97 -0.06
CA ASN A 98 23.07 16.85 -0.99
C ASN A 98 21.62 16.31 -1.11
N TYR A 99 20.65 17.08 -0.67
CA TYR A 99 19.25 16.60 -0.68
C TYR A 99 18.70 16.28 -2.07
N LEU A 100 19.34 16.70 -3.15
CA LEU A 100 18.98 16.29 -4.52
C LEU A 100 19.27 14.83 -4.82
N ARG A 101 20.14 14.18 -4.07
CA ARG A 101 20.48 12.77 -4.29
C ARG A 101 19.33 11.85 -3.92
N ASN A 102 18.66 12.16 -2.81
CA ASN A 102 17.69 11.30 -2.18
C ASN A 102 16.42 12.11 -1.83
N SER A 103 16.58 13.16 -1.04
CA SER A 103 15.47 13.92 -0.48
C SER A 103 14.64 14.70 -1.49
N TYR A 104 15.22 15.17 -2.58
CA TYR A 104 14.47 15.86 -3.64
C TYR A 104 13.42 14.94 -4.28
N TYR A 105 13.72 13.67 -4.41
CA TYR A 105 12.79 12.67 -4.96
C TYR A 105 11.95 11.99 -3.89
N ALA A 106 12.29 12.10 -2.62
CA ALA A 106 11.49 11.53 -1.53
C ALA A 106 10.21 12.35 -1.29
N ASN A 107 9.12 11.64 -1.03
CA ASN A 107 7.83 12.27 -0.73
C ASN A 107 7.37 11.93 0.68
N GLN A 108 6.83 12.93 1.39
CA GLN A 108 6.20 12.72 2.68
C GLN A 108 4.94 11.87 2.51
N PRO A 109 4.81 10.72 3.19
CA PRO A 109 3.75 9.75 2.91
C PRO A 109 2.35 10.30 3.09
N ASP A 110 2.09 11.09 4.14
CA ASP A 110 0.77 11.65 4.42
C ASP A 110 0.27 12.60 3.33
N GLY A 111 1.16 13.11 2.48
CA GLY A 111 0.83 14.00 1.38
C GLY A 111 0.16 13.32 0.18
N PHE A 112 0.31 11.99 0.04
CA PHE A 112 -0.21 11.28 -1.14
C PHE A 112 -1.04 10.03 -0.82
N THR A 113 -0.91 9.43 0.36
CA THR A 113 -1.43 8.11 0.69
C THR A 113 -2.93 8.06 0.89
N PHE A 114 -3.46 8.81 1.86
CA PHE A 114 -4.84 8.65 2.31
C PHE A 114 -5.88 8.97 1.23
N ARG A 115 -5.61 9.93 0.36
CA ARG A 115 -6.52 10.31 -0.73
C ARG A 115 -6.67 9.23 -1.81
N VAL A 116 -5.84 8.22 -1.79
CA VAL A 116 -5.88 7.09 -2.73
C VAL A 116 -6.07 5.74 -2.03
N GLY A 117 -6.46 5.76 -0.74
CA GLY A 117 -6.80 4.54 0.00
C GLY A 117 -5.61 3.83 0.63
N VAL A 118 -4.39 4.35 0.50
CA VAL A 118 -3.18 3.74 1.06
C VAL A 118 -3.11 4.03 2.56
N THR A 119 -2.96 2.98 3.38
CA THR A 119 -2.77 3.08 4.83
C THR A 119 -1.38 2.68 5.28
N THR A 120 -0.66 1.94 4.41
CA THR A 120 0.70 1.47 4.65
C THR A 120 1.54 1.66 3.40
N VAL A 121 2.74 2.19 3.57
CA VAL A 121 3.79 2.24 2.54
C VAL A 121 5.01 1.46 2.99
N VAL A 122 5.78 0.94 2.03
CA VAL A 122 7.10 0.38 2.29
C VAL A 122 8.12 1.19 1.48
N ASP A 123 9.01 1.85 2.18
CA ASP A 123 10.14 2.54 1.55
C ASP A 123 11.09 1.52 0.94
N ALA A 124 11.40 1.67 -0.34
CA ALA A 124 12.16 0.69 -1.10
C ALA A 124 13.67 1.01 -1.12
N GLY A 125 14.26 1.15 0.07
CA GLY A 125 15.70 1.24 0.22
C GLY A 125 16.26 2.65 0.13
N SER A 126 15.47 3.67 0.41
CA SER A 126 15.99 5.04 0.50
C SER A 126 17.04 5.16 1.60
N ALA A 127 16.89 4.42 2.72
CA ALA A 127 17.87 4.33 3.79
C ALA A 127 18.63 3.00 3.79
N GLY A 128 19.92 3.03 4.14
CA GLY A 128 20.74 1.87 4.47
C GLY A 128 21.01 1.76 5.97
N TRP A 129 21.85 0.81 6.39
CA TRP A 129 22.11 0.54 7.81
C TRP A 129 22.75 1.72 8.57
N ARG A 130 23.45 2.65 7.89
CA ARG A 130 23.98 3.86 8.51
C ARG A 130 22.93 4.94 8.73
N THR A 131 21.91 5.01 7.90
CA THR A 131 20.98 6.13 7.82
C THR A 131 19.58 5.79 8.29
N PHE A 132 19.30 4.52 8.61
CA PHE A 132 17.96 4.07 8.98
C PHE A 132 17.38 4.77 10.20
N GLU A 133 18.17 4.97 11.24
CA GLU A 133 17.71 5.67 12.46
C GLU A 133 17.31 7.12 12.16
N LYS A 134 18.02 7.76 11.23
CA LYS A 134 17.65 9.10 10.77
C LYS A 134 16.36 9.08 9.98
N PHE A 135 16.16 8.10 9.11
CA PHE A 135 14.91 7.90 8.41
C PHE A 135 13.74 7.65 9.37
N LYS A 136 13.97 6.84 10.40
CA LYS A 136 12.98 6.59 11.45
C LYS A 136 12.57 7.89 12.14
N ASP A 137 13.51 8.69 12.62
CA ASP A 137 13.22 9.98 13.27
C ASP A 137 12.55 11.00 12.33
N GLN A 138 13.02 11.11 11.08
CA GLN A 138 12.51 12.09 10.13
C GLN A 138 11.10 11.79 9.63
N THR A 139 10.81 10.53 9.37
CA THR A 139 9.60 10.14 8.61
C THR A 139 8.74 9.12 9.34
N ILE A 140 9.33 7.99 9.78
CA ILE A 140 8.53 6.87 10.30
C ILE A 140 7.76 7.28 11.55
N ASP A 141 8.45 7.91 12.52
CA ASP A 141 7.86 8.31 13.80
C ASP A 141 6.90 9.51 13.69
N ARG A 142 6.92 10.23 12.58
CA ARG A 142 6.12 11.45 12.35
C ARG A 142 4.92 11.23 11.45
N ALA A 143 4.95 10.20 10.60
CA ALA A 143 3.89 9.92 9.66
C ALA A 143 2.65 9.32 10.34
N ARG A 144 1.48 9.73 9.88
CA ARG A 144 0.21 9.07 10.21
C ARG A 144 0.00 7.80 9.39
N THR A 145 0.50 7.78 8.17
CA THR A 145 0.63 6.59 7.35
C THR A 145 1.58 5.61 8.04
N ARG A 146 1.26 4.31 8.04
CA ARG A 146 2.23 3.30 8.48
C ARG A 146 3.35 3.23 7.46
N VAL A 147 4.59 3.47 7.89
CA VAL A 147 5.79 3.40 7.05
C VAL A 147 6.64 2.24 7.52
N LEU A 148 6.87 1.30 6.61
CA LEU A 148 7.81 0.18 6.77
C LEU A 148 8.96 0.38 5.77
N ALA A 149 10.01 -0.44 5.84
CA ALA A 149 11.17 -0.29 4.96
C ALA A 149 11.77 -1.62 4.49
N PHE A 150 12.12 -1.67 3.21
CA PHE A 150 13.24 -2.49 2.75
C PHE A 150 14.52 -1.71 3.02
N LEU A 151 15.45 -2.29 3.78
CA LEU A 151 16.72 -1.64 4.06
C LEU A 151 17.68 -1.81 2.87
N ASN A 152 18.26 -0.73 2.37
CA ASN A 152 19.25 -0.85 1.30
C ASN A 152 20.48 -1.60 1.81
N ILE A 153 21.02 -2.50 0.97
CA ILE A 153 22.27 -3.22 1.31
C ILE A 153 23.47 -2.27 1.36
N VAL A 154 23.42 -1.15 0.65
CA VAL A 154 24.38 -0.05 0.74
C VAL A 154 24.15 0.73 2.01
N GLY A 155 25.19 0.93 2.82
CA GLY A 155 25.07 1.58 4.13
C GLY A 155 24.48 2.98 4.10
N GLU A 156 24.78 3.77 3.09
CA GLU A 156 24.22 5.12 2.87
C GLU A 156 22.76 5.10 2.38
N GLY A 157 22.29 3.99 1.84
CA GLY A 157 21.00 3.91 1.18
C GLY A 157 21.05 4.36 -0.28
N MET A 158 19.88 4.68 -0.84
CA MET A 158 19.72 5.06 -2.26
C MET A 158 20.08 6.53 -2.47
N THR A 159 21.33 6.79 -2.76
CA THR A 159 21.85 8.14 -3.01
C THR A 159 22.11 8.43 -4.49
N GLY A 160 22.11 7.39 -5.32
CA GLY A 160 22.52 7.45 -6.71
C GLY A 160 24.05 7.50 -6.89
N GLY A 161 24.53 7.07 -8.04
CA GLY A 161 25.94 7.19 -8.45
C GLY A 161 26.93 6.33 -7.65
N PRO A 162 28.14 6.86 -7.36
CA PRO A 162 29.24 6.05 -6.84
C PRO A 162 28.99 5.31 -5.51
N PRO A 163 28.26 5.83 -4.52
CA PRO A 163 27.97 5.10 -3.30
C PRO A 163 27.26 3.76 -3.53
N GLU A 164 26.34 3.69 -4.48
CA GLU A 164 25.60 2.48 -4.82
C GLU A 164 26.46 1.43 -5.57
N GLN A 165 27.69 1.79 -5.97
CA GLN A 165 28.64 0.92 -6.63
C GLN A 165 29.76 0.44 -5.67
N ASN A 166 29.70 0.83 -4.39
CA ASN A 166 30.74 0.52 -3.41
C ASN A 166 30.44 -0.79 -2.68
N ASN A 167 31.00 -1.90 -3.19
CA ASN A 167 30.84 -3.21 -2.55
C ASN A 167 31.37 -3.26 -1.10
N ALA A 168 32.33 -2.41 -0.72
CA ALA A 168 32.83 -2.38 0.66
C ALA A 168 31.81 -1.83 1.65
N ASP A 169 30.82 -1.07 1.20
CA ASP A 169 29.73 -0.52 2.01
C ASP A 169 28.51 -1.42 2.10
N MET A 170 28.48 -2.51 1.31
CA MET A 170 27.39 -3.48 1.30
C MET A 170 27.64 -4.57 2.34
N ASP A 171 27.47 -4.27 3.62
CA ASP A 171 27.75 -5.18 4.73
C ASP A 171 26.51 -5.97 5.14
N ALA A 172 26.53 -7.28 4.89
CA ALA A 172 25.40 -8.17 5.21
C ALA A 172 25.15 -8.26 6.71
N ARG A 173 26.22 -8.25 7.56
CA ARG A 173 26.08 -8.37 9.01
C ARG A 173 25.50 -7.10 9.62
N LEU A 174 26.05 -5.93 9.31
CA LEU A 174 25.54 -4.66 9.82
C LEU A 174 24.10 -4.40 9.35
N SER A 175 23.78 -4.76 8.11
CA SER A 175 22.41 -4.70 7.59
C SER A 175 21.47 -5.62 8.35
N ALA A 176 21.88 -6.86 8.63
CA ALA A 176 21.07 -7.82 9.38
C ALA A 176 20.89 -7.38 10.84
N ASP A 177 21.94 -6.88 11.50
CA ASP A 177 21.87 -6.38 12.88
C ASP A 177 20.89 -5.19 12.99
N MET A 178 20.86 -4.29 11.99
CA MET A 178 19.89 -3.20 11.91
C MET A 178 18.46 -3.72 11.72
N ALA A 179 18.26 -4.70 10.86
CA ALA A 179 16.95 -5.30 10.63
C ALA A 179 16.42 -6.06 11.86
N LEU A 180 17.29 -6.75 12.60
CA LEU A 180 16.93 -7.40 13.86
C LEU A 180 16.57 -6.40 14.95
N LYS A 181 17.32 -5.28 15.04
CA LYS A 181 17.06 -4.19 15.99
C LYS A 181 15.69 -3.53 15.75
N TYR A 182 15.28 -3.38 14.50
CA TYR A 182 14.03 -2.75 14.10
C TYR A 182 13.14 -3.72 13.32
N ASN A 183 12.96 -4.93 13.82
CA ASN A 183 12.25 -6.01 13.16
C ASN A 183 10.74 -5.75 12.97
N ASP A 184 10.18 -4.78 13.67
CA ASP A 184 8.82 -4.28 13.50
C ASP A 184 8.68 -3.32 12.31
N LEU A 185 9.76 -2.68 11.86
CA LEU A 185 9.80 -1.66 10.82
C LEU A 185 10.48 -2.14 9.53
N ILE A 186 11.59 -2.89 9.64
CA ILE A 186 12.32 -3.41 8.48
C ILE A 186 11.71 -4.75 8.08
N VAL A 187 11.32 -4.86 6.81
CA VAL A 187 10.58 -6.01 6.27
C VAL A 187 11.34 -6.77 5.20
N GLY A 188 12.55 -6.33 4.86
CA GLY A 188 13.41 -6.97 3.86
C GLY A 188 14.59 -6.08 3.50
N PHE A 189 15.31 -6.46 2.44
CA PHE A 189 16.46 -5.70 1.94
C PHE A 189 16.24 -5.26 0.50
N LYS A 190 16.86 -4.13 0.10
CA LYS A 190 16.84 -3.59 -1.26
C LYS A 190 18.22 -3.67 -1.88
N VAL A 191 18.25 -4.10 -3.15
CA VAL A 191 19.38 -3.88 -4.07
C VAL A 191 18.87 -2.99 -5.20
N ALA A 192 19.55 -1.87 -5.47
CA ALA A 192 19.18 -0.94 -6.52
C ALA A 192 20.37 -0.38 -7.27
N HIS A 193 20.18 -0.05 -8.57
CA HIS A 193 21.07 0.73 -9.43
C HIS A 193 22.52 0.22 -9.54
N TYR A 194 22.81 -1.01 -9.11
CA TYR A 194 24.13 -1.58 -9.27
C TYR A 194 24.39 -1.98 -10.73
N ASN A 195 25.51 -1.53 -11.28
CA ASN A 195 25.78 -1.64 -12.72
C ASN A 195 27.05 -2.46 -13.07
N LYS A 196 27.72 -3.07 -12.07
CA LYS A 196 28.86 -3.95 -12.33
C LYS A 196 28.41 -5.38 -12.66
N PRO A 197 29.19 -6.13 -13.44
CA PRO A 197 28.83 -7.48 -13.89
C PRO A 197 29.16 -8.57 -12.86
N ASP A 198 28.70 -8.37 -11.61
CA ASP A 198 28.84 -9.34 -10.52
C ASP A 198 27.61 -9.41 -9.64
N TRP A 199 27.46 -10.49 -8.88
CA TRP A 199 26.31 -10.76 -8.00
C TRP A 199 26.51 -10.29 -6.56
N VAL A 200 27.59 -9.60 -6.23
CA VAL A 200 27.96 -9.25 -4.85
C VAL A 200 26.84 -8.58 -4.07
N PRO A 201 26.13 -7.54 -4.57
CA PRO A 201 25.06 -6.90 -3.80
C PRO A 201 23.90 -7.84 -3.49
N ILE A 202 23.56 -8.69 -4.46
CA ILE A 202 22.44 -9.64 -4.35
C ILE A 202 22.79 -10.75 -3.37
N ASP A 203 23.99 -11.34 -3.50
CA ASP A 203 24.45 -12.39 -2.60
C ASP A 203 24.52 -11.88 -1.14
N ARG A 204 25.00 -10.64 -0.91
CA ARG A 204 25.06 -10.02 0.42
C ARG A 204 23.68 -9.67 0.96
N ALA A 205 22.76 -9.17 0.13
CA ALA A 205 21.39 -8.89 0.56
C ALA A 205 20.65 -10.20 0.94
N ILE A 206 20.86 -11.27 0.18
CA ILE A 206 20.30 -12.59 0.51
C ILE A 206 20.90 -13.13 1.81
N GLU A 207 22.21 -12.98 2.02
CA GLU A 207 22.88 -13.34 3.26
C GLU A 207 22.31 -12.58 4.44
N ALA A 208 22.19 -11.25 4.34
CA ALA A 208 21.52 -10.41 5.34
C ALA A 208 20.08 -10.87 5.63
N GLY A 209 19.32 -11.18 4.58
CA GLY A 209 17.95 -11.69 4.70
C GLY A 209 17.86 -12.98 5.50
N LYS A 210 18.80 -13.92 5.26
CA LYS A 210 18.88 -15.17 6.02
C LYS A 210 19.22 -14.91 7.50
N MET A 211 20.17 -14.02 7.79
CA MET A 211 20.56 -13.65 9.15
C MET A 211 19.44 -12.96 9.91
N ALA A 212 18.60 -12.18 9.22
CA ALA A 212 17.53 -11.39 9.80
C ALA A 212 16.16 -12.14 9.84
N GLY A 213 16.16 -13.47 9.96
CA GLY A 213 14.91 -14.24 10.07
C GLY A 213 14.29 -14.61 8.72
N ASN A 214 15.10 -14.71 7.70
CA ASN A 214 14.71 -15.08 6.33
C ASN A 214 13.73 -14.09 5.67
N ILE A 215 13.87 -12.79 5.96
CA ILE A 215 13.10 -11.73 5.31
C ILE A 215 13.49 -11.59 3.83
N PRO A 216 12.57 -11.12 2.95
CA PRO A 216 12.78 -11.09 1.50
C PRO A 216 13.79 -10.03 1.06
N VAL A 217 14.27 -10.20 -0.18
CA VAL A 217 15.06 -9.18 -0.90
C VAL A 217 14.25 -8.67 -2.08
N ILE A 218 14.19 -7.35 -2.26
CA ILE A 218 13.62 -6.71 -3.44
C ILE A 218 14.77 -6.18 -4.31
N VAL A 219 14.79 -6.57 -5.58
CA VAL A 219 15.88 -6.23 -6.50
C VAL A 219 15.36 -5.39 -7.66
N ASP A 220 15.93 -4.21 -7.77
CA ASP A 220 15.88 -3.36 -8.95
C ASP A 220 17.12 -3.67 -9.80
N PHE A 221 16.93 -4.51 -10.79
CA PHE A 221 18.01 -5.06 -11.59
C PHE A 221 18.16 -4.32 -12.91
N GLY A 222 19.32 -3.72 -13.14
CA GLY A 222 19.57 -3.00 -14.38
C GLY A 222 21.04 -2.71 -14.62
N GLY A 223 21.43 -2.57 -15.88
CA GLY A 223 22.73 -2.07 -16.31
C GLY A 223 23.95 -2.96 -16.16
N SER A 224 23.82 -4.12 -15.51
CA SER A 224 24.95 -4.97 -15.16
C SER A 224 25.39 -5.93 -16.27
N GLY A 225 24.57 -6.12 -17.31
CA GLY A 225 24.77 -7.17 -18.32
C GLY A 225 24.54 -8.59 -17.79
N LEU A 226 24.03 -8.73 -16.56
CA LEU A 226 23.66 -10.01 -15.95
C LEU A 226 22.26 -10.45 -16.42
N SER A 227 22.03 -11.77 -16.48
CA SER A 227 20.78 -12.33 -16.97
C SER A 227 19.66 -12.26 -15.92
N LEU A 228 18.48 -11.76 -16.32
CA LEU A 228 17.26 -11.79 -15.52
C LEU A 228 16.84 -13.24 -15.21
N GLU A 229 17.00 -14.15 -16.17
CA GLU A 229 16.74 -15.56 -15.95
C GLU A 229 17.66 -16.15 -14.89
N GLU A 230 18.96 -15.86 -14.95
CA GLU A 230 19.90 -16.31 -13.92
C GLU A 230 19.56 -15.76 -12.54
N LEU A 231 19.22 -14.48 -12.44
CA LEU A 231 18.77 -13.85 -11.19
C LEU A 231 17.59 -14.62 -10.60
N THR A 232 16.53 -14.79 -11.38
CA THR A 232 15.26 -15.32 -10.88
C THR A 232 15.24 -16.83 -10.73
N MET A 233 16.04 -17.55 -11.55
CA MET A 233 16.08 -19.02 -11.53
C MET A 233 17.17 -19.58 -10.62
N LYS A 234 18.29 -18.87 -10.40
CA LYS A 234 19.42 -19.40 -9.64
C LYS A 234 19.74 -18.63 -8.36
N LYS A 235 19.58 -17.30 -8.36
CA LYS A 235 19.95 -16.46 -7.20
C LYS A 235 18.79 -16.29 -6.21
N PHE A 236 17.61 -15.99 -6.68
CA PHE A 236 16.45 -15.72 -5.82
C PHE A 236 15.98 -16.94 -5.03
N ARG A 237 15.62 -16.70 -3.77
CA ARG A 237 14.89 -17.63 -2.91
C ARG A 237 13.38 -17.48 -3.17
N PRO A 238 12.55 -18.47 -2.83
CA PRO A 238 11.10 -18.26 -2.71
C PRO A 238 10.80 -17.08 -1.79
N GLY A 239 9.98 -16.15 -2.26
CA GLY A 239 9.63 -14.92 -1.55
C GLY A 239 10.49 -13.69 -1.92
N ASP A 240 11.65 -13.86 -2.57
CA ASP A 240 12.40 -12.72 -3.09
C ASP A 240 11.67 -12.07 -4.26
N ILE A 241 11.85 -10.76 -4.43
CA ILE A 241 11.00 -9.90 -5.24
C ILE A 241 11.80 -9.30 -6.40
N TYR A 242 11.33 -9.51 -7.62
CA TYR A 242 11.74 -8.74 -8.78
C TYR A 242 10.79 -7.56 -8.98
N THR A 243 11.30 -6.34 -8.86
CA THR A 243 10.51 -5.12 -9.11
C THR A 243 10.73 -4.58 -10.51
N HIS A 244 9.89 -3.63 -10.92
CA HIS A 244 9.87 -3.06 -12.26
C HIS A 244 9.59 -4.11 -13.36
N THR A 245 8.72 -5.05 -13.05
CA THR A 245 8.41 -6.21 -13.90
C THR A 245 8.13 -5.85 -15.36
N TYR A 246 7.43 -4.75 -15.60
CA TYR A 246 7.04 -4.31 -16.95
C TYR A 246 7.93 -3.20 -17.51
N GLY A 247 9.08 -2.97 -16.88
CA GLY A 247 10.15 -2.12 -17.38
C GLY A 247 11.05 -2.86 -18.36
N GLY A 248 12.07 -2.17 -18.85
CA GLY A 248 13.09 -2.75 -19.73
C GLY A 248 12.95 -2.36 -21.19
N GLY A 249 13.75 -3.00 -22.06
CA GLY A 249 13.82 -2.67 -23.48
C GLY A 249 14.85 -1.59 -23.83
N GLY A 250 15.50 -0.98 -22.81
CA GLY A 250 16.69 -0.14 -22.97
C GLY A 250 17.98 -0.95 -22.81
N LYS A 251 19.13 -0.27 -22.90
CA LYS A 251 20.46 -0.90 -22.73
C LYS A 251 20.71 -1.38 -21.28
N GLU A 252 19.91 -0.92 -20.33
CA GLU A 252 20.20 -1.03 -18.90
C GLU A 252 19.39 -2.10 -18.17
N ARG A 253 18.30 -2.61 -18.77
CA ARG A 253 17.45 -3.61 -18.11
C ARG A 253 16.92 -4.62 -19.10
N GLU A 254 17.10 -5.91 -18.79
CA GLU A 254 16.52 -7.00 -19.55
C GLU A 254 15.01 -7.07 -19.32
N ALA A 255 14.22 -7.10 -20.39
CA ALA A 255 12.77 -7.19 -20.32
C ALA A 255 12.29 -8.63 -20.08
N ILE A 256 11.09 -8.77 -19.47
CA ILE A 256 10.41 -10.07 -19.36
C ILE A 256 9.90 -10.60 -20.71
N THR A 257 9.87 -9.76 -21.73
CA THR A 257 9.49 -10.14 -23.10
C THR A 257 10.74 -10.29 -23.98
N ASP A 258 10.69 -11.24 -24.87
CA ASP A 258 11.73 -11.44 -25.86
C ASP A 258 11.76 -10.28 -26.87
N PRO A 259 12.91 -9.64 -27.11
CA PRO A 259 12.99 -8.43 -27.93
C PRO A 259 12.75 -8.69 -29.44
N LEU A 260 12.93 -9.94 -29.91
CA LEU A 260 12.74 -10.29 -31.31
C LEU A 260 11.29 -10.68 -31.61
N THR A 261 10.68 -11.41 -30.70
CA THR A 261 9.32 -11.96 -30.90
C THR A 261 8.24 -11.15 -30.18
N GLY A 262 8.60 -10.29 -29.22
CA GLY A 262 7.69 -9.57 -28.34
C GLY A 262 6.90 -10.46 -27.36
N LYS A 263 7.17 -11.77 -27.33
CA LYS A 263 6.46 -12.71 -26.46
C LYS A 263 7.07 -12.75 -25.06
N LEU A 264 6.23 -13.09 -24.07
CA LEU A 264 6.69 -13.34 -22.71
C LEU A 264 7.70 -14.52 -22.71
N ARG A 265 8.82 -14.34 -22.00
CA ARG A 265 9.86 -15.37 -21.85
C ARG A 265 9.37 -16.49 -20.92
N PRO A 266 9.58 -17.78 -21.28
CA PRO A 266 9.04 -18.90 -20.50
C PRO A 266 9.50 -18.93 -19.04
N PHE A 267 10.77 -18.62 -18.76
CA PHE A 267 11.34 -18.65 -17.41
C PHE A 267 10.57 -17.78 -16.40
N VAL A 268 9.81 -16.77 -16.86
CA VAL A 268 9.03 -15.88 -15.99
C VAL A 268 7.95 -16.65 -15.23
N PHE A 269 7.28 -17.60 -15.90
CA PHE A 269 6.32 -18.50 -15.25
C PHE A 269 7.01 -19.51 -14.32
N GLU A 270 8.16 -20.05 -14.75
CA GLU A 270 8.93 -21.00 -13.95
C GLU A 270 9.46 -20.36 -12.67
N ALA A 271 9.99 -19.12 -12.76
CA ALA A 271 10.41 -18.34 -11.60
C ALA A 271 9.26 -18.08 -10.62
N ARG A 272 8.05 -17.75 -11.13
CA ARG A 272 6.86 -17.61 -10.28
C ARG A 272 6.50 -18.92 -9.58
N GLN A 273 6.54 -20.05 -10.29
CA GLN A 273 6.28 -21.37 -9.68
C GLN A 273 7.28 -21.73 -8.59
N ARG A 274 8.52 -21.23 -8.70
CA ARG A 274 9.55 -21.34 -7.65
C ARG A 274 9.30 -20.42 -6.45
N GLY A 275 8.30 -19.51 -6.54
CA GLY A 275 7.95 -18.58 -5.48
C GLY A 275 8.58 -17.19 -5.60
N VAL A 276 9.19 -16.85 -6.74
CA VAL A 276 9.63 -15.47 -7.03
C VAL A 276 8.41 -14.57 -7.14
N ILE A 277 8.46 -13.41 -6.48
CA ILE A 277 7.40 -12.41 -6.48
C ILE A 277 7.66 -11.36 -7.56
N TRP A 278 6.65 -11.07 -8.35
CA TRP A 278 6.74 -10.10 -9.44
C TRP A 278 5.98 -8.82 -9.07
N ASP A 279 6.75 -7.75 -8.81
CA ASP A 279 6.24 -6.45 -8.38
C ASP A 279 6.24 -5.44 -9.53
N VAL A 280 5.20 -4.62 -9.63
CA VAL A 280 5.06 -3.63 -10.70
C VAL A 280 6.14 -2.55 -10.60
N GLY A 281 6.29 -1.90 -9.43
CA GLY A 281 7.22 -0.80 -9.24
C GLY A 281 7.18 0.19 -10.40
N HIS A 282 6.04 0.83 -10.66
CA HIS A 282 5.78 1.55 -11.92
C HIS A 282 6.80 2.66 -12.22
N GLY A 283 7.15 3.47 -11.22
CA GLY A 283 8.10 4.56 -11.34
C GLY A 283 7.82 5.58 -12.45
N ALA A 284 8.84 6.40 -12.74
CA ALA A 284 8.79 7.34 -13.84
C ALA A 284 9.14 6.67 -15.19
N ALA A 285 9.96 5.60 -15.16
CA ALA A 285 10.56 4.99 -16.34
C ALA A 285 10.51 3.45 -16.37
N SER A 286 9.72 2.80 -15.50
CA SER A 286 9.80 1.34 -15.29
C SER A 286 8.52 0.58 -15.65
N PHE A 287 7.63 1.18 -16.47
CA PHE A 287 6.42 0.53 -16.96
C PHE A 287 6.15 0.86 -18.41
N SER A 288 6.02 -0.16 -19.26
CA SER A 288 5.64 0.00 -20.67
C SER A 288 4.55 -0.98 -21.08
N PHE A 289 3.57 -0.51 -21.84
CA PHE A 289 2.54 -1.37 -22.44
C PHE A 289 3.11 -2.33 -23.48
N SER A 290 4.29 -2.04 -24.05
CA SER A 290 4.97 -2.99 -24.95
C SER A 290 5.35 -4.29 -24.26
N HIS A 291 5.54 -4.29 -22.94
CA HIS A 291 5.81 -5.47 -22.12
C HIS A 291 4.56 -5.96 -21.38
N ALA A 292 3.74 -5.04 -20.86
CA ALA A 292 2.56 -5.40 -20.07
C ALA A 292 1.47 -6.07 -20.93
N ILE A 293 1.22 -5.61 -22.16
CA ILE A 293 0.18 -6.18 -23.04
C ILE A 293 0.49 -7.65 -23.40
N PRO A 294 1.68 -8.00 -23.93
CA PRO A 294 1.94 -9.42 -24.25
C PRO A 294 1.99 -10.29 -23.00
N ALA A 295 2.49 -9.79 -21.87
CA ALA A 295 2.50 -10.53 -20.62
C ALA A 295 1.08 -10.85 -20.13
N THR A 296 0.20 -9.85 -20.04
CA THR A 296 -1.19 -10.04 -19.58
C THR A 296 -2.01 -10.87 -20.54
N LYS A 297 -1.78 -10.76 -21.87
CA LYS A 297 -2.38 -11.65 -22.87
C LYS A 297 -1.95 -13.11 -22.72
N ALA A 298 -0.74 -13.35 -22.22
CA ALA A 298 -0.25 -14.67 -21.86
C ALA A 298 -0.75 -15.17 -20.48
N GLY A 299 -1.59 -14.39 -19.78
CA GLY A 299 -2.10 -14.71 -18.45
C GLY A 299 -1.14 -14.34 -17.32
N PHE A 300 -0.06 -13.58 -17.61
CA PHE A 300 0.90 -13.16 -16.61
C PHE A 300 0.57 -11.76 -16.08
N PHE A 301 -0.18 -11.71 -14.98
CA PHE A 301 -0.42 -10.50 -14.19
C PHE A 301 0.58 -10.39 -13.04
N PRO A 302 0.82 -9.20 -12.46
CA PRO A 302 1.75 -9.05 -11.34
C PRO A 302 1.22 -9.72 -10.07
N ASP A 303 2.14 -10.12 -9.19
CA ASP A 303 1.77 -10.57 -7.85
C ASP A 303 1.43 -9.37 -6.96
N VAL A 304 2.20 -8.28 -7.07
CA VAL A 304 2.02 -7.04 -6.33
C VAL A 304 1.95 -5.85 -7.30
N ILE A 305 0.96 -4.99 -7.07
CA ILE A 305 0.84 -3.70 -7.74
C ILE A 305 1.38 -2.64 -6.77
N SER A 306 2.46 -1.97 -7.16
CA SER A 306 3.11 -0.91 -6.41
C SER A 306 3.48 0.27 -7.30
N THR A 307 3.82 1.40 -6.72
CA THR A 307 3.97 2.64 -7.47
C THR A 307 5.40 3.01 -7.81
N ASP A 308 6.37 2.68 -6.96
CA ASP A 308 7.67 3.37 -6.98
C ASP A 308 7.47 4.89 -6.88
N HIS A 309 6.74 5.29 -5.81
CA HIS A 309 6.32 6.67 -5.61
C HIS A 309 7.47 7.54 -5.15
N HIS A 310 7.85 8.49 -6.00
CA HIS A 310 8.85 9.52 -5.72
C HIS A 310 8.53 10.81 -6.50
N GLY A 311 9.25 11.90 -6.23
CA GLY A 311 8.97 13.21 -6.84
C GLY A 311 8.96 13.20 -8.36
N GLY A 312 9.81 12.38 -8.99
CA GLY A 312 9.85 12.22 -10.46
C GLY A 312 8.70 11.40 -11.05
N SER A 313 8.07 10.50 -10.27
CA SER A 313 7.01 9.62 -10.77
C SER A 313 5.60 10.14 -10.52
N MET A 314 5.38 10.91 -9.44
CA MET A 314 4.04 11.35 -9.01
C MET A 314 3.27 12.19 -10.03
N ASN A 315 3.94 12.92 -10.90
CA ASN A 315 3.34 13.73 -11.96
C ASN A 315 3.54 13.14 -13.37
N SER A 316 4.19 11.97 -13.48
CA SER A 316 4.41 11.24 -14.72
C SER A 316 3.26 10.29 -15.05
N ALA A 317 3.51 9.25 -15.84
CA ALA A 317 2.54 8.21 -16.17
C ALA A 317 2.08 7.39 -14.94
N MET A 318 2.85 7.32 -13.86
CA MET A 318 2.51 6.59 -12.63
C MET A 318 1.38 7.26 -11.87
N LYS A 319 1.50 8.54 -11.50
CA LYS A 319 0.60 9.36 -10.69
C LYS A 319 0.42 8.86 -9.25
N ASP A 320 -0.33 7.78 -9.06
CA ASP A 320 -0.68 7.17 -7.78
C ASP A 320 -1.05 5.68 -7.95
N ILE A 321 -1.27 5.00 -6.84
CA ILE A 321 -1.60 3.57 -6.82
C ILE A 321 -2.91 3.27 -7.58
N LEU A 322 -3.93 4.13 -7.48
CA LEU A 322 -5.19 3.92 -8.19
C LEU A 322 -4.99 4.01 -9.70
N ASN A 323 -4.11 4.89 -10.17
CA ASN A 323 -3.78 4.96 -11.60
C ASN A 323 -3.05 3.69 -12.07
N VAL A 324 -2.17 3.11 -11.25
CA VAL A 324 -1.51 1.84 -11.58
C VAL A 324 -2.55 0.70 -11.59
N MET A 325 -3.41 0.61 -10.57
CA MET A 325 -4.54 -0.34 -10.55
C MET A 325 -5.43 -0.21 -11.80
N ASN A 326 -5.71 1.02 -12.25
CA ASN A 326 -6.52 1.29 -13.44
C ASN A 326 -5.89 0.82 -14.74
N LYS A 327 -4.54 0.75 -14.82
CA LYS A 327 -3.86 0.15 -15.96
C LYS A 327 -4.13 -1.35 -16.03
N PHE A 328 -4.03 -2.06 -14.90
CA PHE A 328 -4.30 -3.50 -14.86
C PHE A 328 -5.79 -3.81 -15.04
N LEU A 329 -6.69 -2.96 -14.55
CA LEU A 329 -8.13 -3.05 -14.86
C LEU A 329 -8.39 -2.90 -16.37
N THR A 330 -7.69 -1.98 -17.03
CA THR A 330 -7.78 -1.78 -18.49
C THR A 330 -7.15 -2.93 -19.27
N LEU A 331 -6.13 -3.58 -18.71
CA LEU A 331 -5.48 -4.78 -19.27
C LEU A 331 -6.26 -6.08 -19.00
N GLY A 332 -7.42 -6.01 -18.32
CA GLY A 332 -8.31 -7.15 -18.11
C GLY A 332 -8.08 -7.94 -16.83
N MET A 333 -7.33 -7.40 -15.86
CA MET A 333 -7.22 -8.02 -14.55
C MET A 333 -8.53 -7.84 -13.77
N GLU A 334 -9.03 -8.92 -13.19
CA GLU A 334 -10.28 -8.91 -12.42
C GLU A 334 -10.16 -8.10 -11.13
N VAL A 335 -11.26 -7.42 -10.75
CA VAL A 335 -11.28 -6.54 -9.55
C VAL A 335 -10.79 -7.25 -8.28
N PRO A 336 -11.24 -8.47 -7.92
CA PRO A 336 -10.74 -9.15 -6.73
C PRO A 336 -9.23 -9.45 -6.79
N ALA A 337 -8.70 -9.76 -7.96
CA ALA A 337 -7.26 -10.00 -8.15
C ALA A 337 -6.45 -8.70 -7.99
N ILE A 338 -6.93 -7.57 -8.52
CA ILE A 338 -6.31 -6.26 -8.29
C ILE A 338 -6.30 -5.92 -6.80
N ILE A 339 -7.42 -6.09 -6.10
CA ILE A 339 -7.49 -5.85 -4.66
C ILE A 339 -6.51 -6.75 -3.90
N ASN A 340 -6.42 -8.03 -4.25
CA ASN A 340 -5.42 -8.93 -3.67
C ASN A 340 -3.99 -8.41 -3.84
N SER A 341 -3.66 -7.91 -5.03
CA SER A 341 -2.31 -7.43 -5.37
C SER A 341 -1.91 -6.12 -4.66
N VAL A 342 -2.86 -5.42 -4.04
CA VAL A 342 -2.62 -4.19 -3.26
C VAL A 342 -2.97 -4.31 -1.78
N THR A 343 -3.41 -5.48 -1.30
CA THR A 343 -3.80 -5.70 0.10
C THR A 343 -3.15 -6.94 0.67
N TRP A 344 -3.75 -8.13 0.48
CA TRP A 344 -3.30 -9.36 1.13
C TRP A 344 -1.95 -9.86 0.58
N LYS A 345 -1.75 -9.84 -0.74
CA LYS A 345 -0.50 -10.31 -1.33
C LYS A 345 0.72 -9.52 -0.83
N PRO A 346 0.77 -8.17 -0.88
CA PRO A 346 1.88 -7.43 -0.29
C PRO A 346 2.04 -7.68 1.22
N ALA A 347 0.96 -7.82 1.99
CA ALA A 347 1.04 -8.14 3.42
C ALA A 347 1.76 -9.48 3.69
N GLN A 348 1.47 -10.52 2.87
CA GLN A 348 2.18 -11.80 2.93
C GLN A 348 3.65 -11.66 2.55
N VAL A 349 3.94 -10.93 1.46
CA VAL A 349 5.31 -10.73 0.95
C VAL A 349 6.20 -10.06 2.00
N ILE A 350 5.69 -9.04 2.68
CA ILE A 350 6.43 -8.34 3.73
C ILE A 350 6.29 -8.98 5.11
N GLN A 351 5.68 -10.16 5.22
CA GLN A 351 5.48 -10.92 6.47
C GLN A 351 4.77 -10.09 7.56
N ARG A 352 3.72 -9.34 7.17
CA ARG A 352 2.87 -8.52 8.07
C ARG A 352 1.40 -8.89 7.90
N GLU A 353 1.07 -10.15 8.17
CA GLU A 353 -0.26 -10.73 7.93
C GLU A 353 -1.38 -10.18 8.84
N GLN A 354 -1.05 -9.33 9.81
CA GLN A 354 -2.03 -8.52 10.54
C GLN A 354 -2.56 -7.33 9.72
N LEU A 355 -1.94 -7.06 8.55
CA LEU A 355 -2.33 -6.03 7.58
C LEU A 355 -3.04 -6.66 6.37
N GLY A 356 -3.62 -5.82 5.53
CA GLY A 356 -4.14 -6.22 4.21
C GLY A 356 -5.30 -7.20 4.24
N ASN A 357 -6.03 -7.33 5.37
CA ASN A 357 -7.21 -8.17 5.51
C ASN A 357 -8.19 -7.62 6.55
N LEU A 358 -9.41 -8.16 6.59
CA LEU A 358 -10.49 -7.75 7.49
C LEU A 358 -10.82 -8.85 8.54
N SER A 359 -9.89 -9.76 8.85
CA SER A 359 -10.09 -10.73 9.92
C SER A 359 -10.29 -10.03 11.26
N VAL A 360 -11.15 -10.56 12.10
CA VAL A 360 -11.34 -10.04 13.46
C VAL A 360 -10.00 -10.01 14.22
N GLY A 361 -9.68 -8.86 14.81
CA GLY A 361 -8.41 -8.61 15.49
C GLY A 361 -7.32 -7.98 14.61
N SER A 362 -7.45 -8.02 13.28
CA SER A 362 -6.54 -7.33 12.36
C SER A 362 -6.63 -5.81 12.50
N GLU A 363 -5.66 -5.09 11.92
CA GLU A 363 -5.69 -3.63 11.90
C GLU A 363 -7.00 -3.11 11.27
N GLY A 364 -7.61 -2.10 11.89
CA GLY A 364 -8.84 -1.46 11.40
C GLY A 364 -8.54 -0.48 10.27
N ASP A 365 -7.79 -0.94 9.28
CA ASP A 365 -7.41 -0.21 8.08
C ASP A 365 -8.34 -0.62 6.95
N VAL A 366 -9.15 0.31 6.45
CA VAL A 366 -10.19 0.04 5.44
C VAL A 366 -10.18 1.14 4.39
N THR A 367 -10.28 0.72 3.13
CA THR A 367 -10.46 1.60 1.98
C THR A 367 -11.83 1.39 1.36
N VAL A 368 -12.56 2.48 1.14
CA VAL A 368 -13.83 2.47 0.41
C VAL A 368 -13.59 3.04 -0.96
N LEU A 369 -13.90 2.26 -1.99
CA LEU A 369 -13.63 2.57 -3.38
C LEU A 369 -14.93 2.66 -4.18
N ARG A 370 -14.95 3.57 -5.16
CA ARG A 370 -15.94 3.60 -6.23
C ARG A 370 -15.29 3.08 -7.52
N ILE A 371 -16.00 2.27 -8.28
CA ILE A 371 -15.64 1.98 -9.67
C ILE A 371 -16.55 2.80 -10.57
N ARG A 372 -16.01 3.87 -11.15
CA ARG A 372 -16.72 4.70 -12.13
C ARG A 372 -16.69 4.06 -13.50
N LYS A 373 -17.86 4.06 -14.16
CA LYS A 373 -17.99 3.68 -15.58
C LYS A 373 -17.83 4.93 -16.45
N GLY A 374 -17.17 4.78 -17.60
CA GLY A 374 -16.91 5.89 -18.53
C GLY A 374 -15.77 5.57 -19.48
N LYS A 375 -15.23 6.60 -20.15
CA LYS A 375 -14.04 6.51 -20.97
C LYS A 375 -12.88 7.16 -20.23
N PHE A 376 -11.86 6.39 -19.91
CA PHE A 376 -10.71 6.84 -19.13
C PHE A 376 -9.41 6.46 -19.83
N GLY A 377 -8.55 7.45 -20.08
CA GLY A 377 -7.23 7.21 -20.65
C GLY A 377 -6.24 6.80 -19.56
N VAL A 378 -5.47 5.74 -19.81
CA VAL A 378 -4.27 5.40 -19.07
C VAL A 378 -3.09 5.39 -20.06
N PHE A 379 -1.91 5.82 -19.63
CA PHE A 379 -0.73 5.87 -20.50
C PHE A 379 0.52 5.41 -19.76
N ASP A 380 1.50 4.94 -20.51
CA ASP A 380 2.79 4.47 -20.00
C ASP A 380 3.89 5.52 -20.13
N GLN A 381 5.10 5.17 -19.71
CA GLN A 381 6.28 6.03 -19.79
C GLN A 381 6.68 6.40 -21.23
N MET A 382 6.32 5.57 -22.22
CA MET A 382 6.61 5.80 -23.63
C MET A 382 5.54 6.67 -24.31
N GLY A 383 4.51 7.11 -23.57
CA GLY A 383 3.40 7.89 -24.08
C GLY A 383 2.33 7.05 -24.81
N GLN A 384 2.46 5.71 -24.80
CA GLN A 384 1.42 4.85 -25.34
C GLN A 384 0.16 4.92 -24.47
N ARG A 385 -1.01 5.19 -25.07
CA ARG A 385 -2.28 5.34 -24.38
C ARG A 385 -3.22 4.18 -24.68
N LEU A 386 -3.89 3.70 -23.61
CA LEU A 386 -5.04 2.82 -23.71
C LEU A 386 -6.29 3.52 -23.17
N GLU A 387 -7.47 3.10 -23.63
CA GLU A 387 -8.76 3.56 -23.13
C GLU A 387 -9.43 2.47 -22.31
N GLY A 388 -9.63 2.73 -21.02
CA GLY A 388 -10.40 1.90 -20.12
C GLY A 388 -11.87 2.33 -20.05
N LYS A 389 -12.76 1.39 -19.72
CA LYS A 389 -14.19 1.62 -19.53
C LYS A 389 -14.58 1.89 -18.08
N GLN A 390 -13.65 1.70 -17.17
CA GLN A 390 -13.85 1.82 -15.72
C GLN A 390 -12.60 2.38 -15.08
N ARG A 391 -12.77 3.00 -13.89
CA ARG A 391 -11.63 3.37 -13.03
C ARG A 391 -12.01 3.34 -11.56
N PHE A 392 -11.04 3.00 -10.71
CA PHE A 392 -11.12 3.15 -9.27
C PHE A 392 -10.98 4.61 -8.86
N GLU A 393 -11.79 5.02 -7.88
CA GLU A 393 -11.69 6.30 -7.15
C GLU A 393 -11.82 6.00 -5.65
N CYS A 394 -11.02 6.65 -4.82
CA CYS A 394 -11.12 6.51 -3.37
C CYS A 394 -12.22 7.43 -2.82
N GLU A 395 -13.16 6.88 -2.08
CA GLU A 395 -14.21 7.63 -1.39
C GLU A 395 -13.84 7.89 0.09
N VAL A 396 -13.39 6.87 0.81
CA VAL A 396 -13.05 6.99 2.22
C VAL A 396 -11.82 6.13 2.54
N THR A 397 -10.94 6.67 3.37
CA THR A 397 -9.83 5.92 3.95
C THR A 397 -9.91 5.96 5.47
N VAL A 398 -9.99 4.79 6.06
CA VAL A 398 -9.96 4.57 7.51
C VAL A 398 -8.66 3.87 7.87
N LYS A 399 -7.94 4.36 8.89
CA LYS A 399 -6.76 3.73 9.45
C LYS A 399 -6.87 3.67 10.96
N GLY A 400 -6.73 2.48 11.54
CA GLY A 400 -6.85 2.28 12.99
C GLY A 400 -8.17 2.81 13.55
N GLY A 401 -9.27 2.67 12.81
CA GLY A 401 -10.59 3.15 13.22
C GLY A 401 -10.80 4.67 13.13
N ARG A 402 -9.88 5.41 12.53
CA ARG A 402 -10.01 6.86 12.28
C ARG A 402 -10.14 7.15 10.79
N VAL A 403 -11.06 8.05 10.43
CA VAL A 403 -11.21 8.56 9.07
C VAL A 403 -10.08 9.55 8.79
N PHE A 404 -9.28 9.29 7.77
CA PHE A 404 -8.20 10.18 7.32
C PHE A 404 -8.52 10.89 6.00
N TYR A 405 -9.39 10.30 5.20
CA TYR A 405 -9.87 10.89 3.95
C TYR A 405 -11.34 10.55 3.74
N ASP A 406 -12.10 11.52 3.28
CA ASP A 406 -13.51 11.40 2.94
C ASP A 406 -13.83 12.38 1.80
N LEU A 407 -13.90 11.86 0.58
CA LEU A 407 -14.05 12.66 -0.64
C LEU A 407 -15.37 13.41 -0.68
N ASN A 408 -16.45 12.75 -0.27
CA ASN A 408 -17.82 13.23 -0.44
C ASN A 408 -18.58 13.43 0.90
N GLY A 409 -17.86 13.46 2.02
CA GLY A 409 -18.47 13.65 3.34
C GLY A 409 -19.35 12.49 3.83
N LEU A 410 -19.12 11.26 3.33
CA LEU A 410 -19.93 10.08 3.68
C LEU A 410 -19.88 9.72 5.16
N THR A 411 -18.87 10.20 5.87
CA THR A 411 -18.68 9.97 7.30
C THR A 411 -19.34 11.05 8.18
N ASN A 412 -19.90 12.09 7.57
CA ASN A 412 -20.52 13.20 8.27
C ASN A 412 -22.05 13.11 8.14
N PRO A 413 -22.81 13.41 9.22
CA PRO A 413 -24.27 13.46 9.13
C PRO A 413 -24.70 14.63 8.24
N LEU A 414 -25.75 14.42 7.48
CA LEU A 414 -26.43 15.54 6.81
C LEU A 414 -26.90 16.57 7.87
N PRO A 415 -26.84 17.88 7.59
CA PRO A 415 -27.34 18.89 8.50
C PRO A 415 -28.82 18.62 8.80
N LYS A 416 -29.22 18.67 10.08
CA LYS A 416 -30.63 18.72 10.44
C LYS A 416 -31.17 19.99 9.81
N VAL A 417 -32.16 19.87 8.93
CA VAL A 417 -32.80 21.02 8.28
C VAL A 417 -33.45 21.84 9.38
N VAL A 418 -32.80 22.91 9.82
CA VAL A 418 -33.38 23.94 10.67
C VAL A 418 -33.73 25.09 9.72
N GLY A 419 -35.03 25.18 9.33
CA GLY A 419 -35.55 26.26 8.49
C GLY A 419 -34.97 26.24 7.07
N GLY A 420 -35.80 25.98 6.08
CA GLY A 420 -35.46 25.74 4.69
C GLY A 420 -34.35 26.61 4.13
N LEU A 421 -33.22 26.01 3.85
CA LEU A 421 -32.31 26.53 2.84
C LEU A 421 -32.92 26.19 1.47
N PRO A 422 -32.95 27.13 0.50
CA PRO A 422 -33.42 26.87 -0.82
C PRO A 422 -32.57 25.74 -1.44
N SER A 423 -33.22 24.76 -2.06
CA SER A 423 -32.56 23.80 -2.91
C SER A 423 -31.74 24.52 -3.98
N LEU A 424 -30.44 24.32 -4.00
CA LEU A 424 -29.58 24.73 -5.11
C LEU A 424 -29.88 23.90 -6.35
#